data_088cf7755ea59d2a4193df3f24f0dc9d
#
_entry.id   088cf7755ea59d2a4193df3f24f0dc9d
#
_cell.length_a   1.000
_cell.length_b   1.000
_cell.length_c   1.000
_cell.angle_alpha   90.00
_cell.angle_beta   90.00
_cell.angle_gamma   90.00
#
_symmetry.space_group_name_H-M   'P 1'
#
loop_
_entity.id
_entity.type
_entity.pdbx_description
1 polymer ?
#
loop_
_entity_poly.entity_id
_entity_poly.type
_entity_poly.pdbx_seq_one_letter_code
_entity_poly.pdbx_strand_id
1 'polypeptide(L)'
;MMSLACAFCVQAGDEIVFTTVLENPITPVKNQNRSGTCWAYATIGYIEAELLRTTGKVYDLSEMFVASKDYVDCAEYHVRMHGNSRFSEGGSADDVLEVINRHGICPEEAMARPGSMIGDTLANFTEFFTTLEPYVESIAKGTSTKLTTQWKVGLQGILDAYLGKCPETFTYAGKQYTPKSFAQALGINKNDYVSITSFTHHPFYEQFVIEAPYKWRPRPSWNVTLDEMMTTIDQALKDGYTVCWGGDVSEDGFTRTGLGIAADIEHAPDLTGSDAARWLKLTKAEKAESLKKLGAQTPELVPTQALRQERFDNWQSTYDHVMLT
;
A
#
# COMPACT_ATOMS: atom_id res chain seq x y z
N MET A 1 -35.14 -51.06 20.35
CA MET A 1 -34.79 -49.63 20.21
C MET A 1 -33.52 -49.55 19.38
N MET A 2 -33.65 -49.26 18.07
CA MET A 2 -32.53 -49.08 17.17
C MET A 2 -32.21 -47.59 17.16
N SER A 3 -31.03 -47.22 17.65
CA SER A 3 -30.52 -45.86 17.61
C SER A 3 -29.94 -45.60 16.18
N LEU A 4 -30.57 -44.70 15.42
CA LEU A 4 -30.10 -44.23 14.16
C LEU A 4 -29.04 -43.16 14.44
N ALA A 5 -27.76 -43.50 14.31
CA ALA A 5 -26.68 -42.54 14.28
C ALA A 5 -26.66 -41.88 12.91
N CYS A 6 -27.17 -40.66 12.79
CA CYS A 6 -26.90 -39.83 11.62
C CYS A 6 -25.42 -39.43 11.65
N ALA A 7 -24.63 -40.08 10.81
CA ALA A 7 -23.29 -39.59 10.48
C ALA A 7 -23.44 -38.32 9.62
N PHE A 8 -23.18 -37.18 10.20
CA PHE A 8 -22.93 -35.97 9.42
C PHE A 8 -21.61 -36.17 8.67
N CYS A 9 -21.69 -36.50 7.39
CA CYS A 9 -20.56 -36.32 6.49
C CYS A 9 -20.27 -34.82 6.41
N VAL A 10 -19.28 -34.39 7.16
CA VAL A 10 -18.64 -33.12 6.88
C VAL A 10 -17.91 -33.36 5.56
N GLN A 11 -18.47 -32.88 4.48
CA GLN A 11 -17.77 -32.79 3.19
C GLN A 11 -16.61 -31.84 3.43
N ALA A 12 -15.38 -32.34 3.38
CA ALA A 12 -14.20 -31.49 3.35
C ALA A 12 -14.38 -30.60 2.13
N GLY A 13 -14.43 -29.29 2.32
CA GLY A 13 -14.53 -28.33 1.22
C GLY A 13 -13.36 -28.61 0.26
N ASP A 14 -13.64 -28.58 -1.04
CA ASP A 14 -12.62 -28.77 -2.05
C ASP A 14 -11.49 -27.79 -1.80
N GLU A 15 -10.28 -28.32 -1.67
CA GLU A 15 -9.07 -27.51 -1.47
C GLU A 15 -8.86 -26.63 -2.70
N ILE A 16 -8.67 -25.31 -2.51
CA ILE A 16 -8.37 -24.40 -3.62
C ILE A 16 -6.97 -24.71 -4.10
N VAL A 17 -6.86 -25.19 -5.34
CA VAL A 17 -5.57 -25.47 -6.00
C VAL A 17 -5.25 -24.35 -6.97
N PHE A 18 -4.17 -23.61 -6.69
CA PHE A 18 -3.64 -22.61 -7.60
C PHE A 18 -2.59 -23.20 -8.52
N THR A 19 -2.65 -22.83 -9.80
CA THR A 19 -1.60 -23.13 -10.78
C THR A 19 -0.88 -21.83 -11.13
N THR A 20 0.44 -21.80 -10.94
CA THR A 20 1.26 -20.65 -11.36
C THR A 20 1.23 -20.56 -12.88
N VAL A 21 0.70 -19.45 -13.39
CA VAL A 21 0.65 -19.16 -14.84
C VAL A 21 1.87 -18.38 -15.27
N LEU A 22 2.33 -17.46 -14.42
CA LEU A 22 3.48 -16.60 -14.68
C LEU A 22 4.13 -16.23 -13.35
N GLU A 23 5.47 -16.19 -13.31
CA GLU A 23 6.25 -15.75 -12.16
C GLU A 23 7.41 -14.89 -12.65
N ASN A 24 7.41 -13.61 -12.26
CA ASN A 24 8.51 -12.70 -12.53
C ASN A 24 9.47 -12.66 -11.34
N PRO A 25 10.79 -12.54 -11.57
CA PRO A 25 11.76 -12.44 -10.48
C PRO A 25 11.54 -11.18 -9.64
N ILE A 26 11.52 -11.36 -8.32
CA ILE A 26 11.45 -10.27 -7.33
C ILE A 26 12.56 -10.44 -6.28
N THR A 27 12.83 -9.38 -5.53
CA THR A 27 13.66 -9.45 -4.32
C THR A 27 12.88 -10.09 -3.16
N PRO A 28 13.54 -10.57 -2.09
CA PRO A 28 12.85 -11.14 -0.95
C PRO A 28 11.80 -10.20 -0.35
N VAL A 29 10.62 -10.74 -0.04
CA VAL A 29 9.54 -9.97 0.57
C VAL A 29 9.93 -9.51 1.96
N LYS A 30 9.76 -8.22 2.24
CA LYS A 30 10.01 -7.60 3.55
C LYS A 30 8.71 -7.41 4.32
N ASN A 31 8.79 -7.44 5.64
CA ASN A 31 7.65 -7.31 6.53
C ASN A 31 7.59 -5.91 7.15
N GLN A 32 6.61 -5.11 6.76
CA GLN A 32 6.36 -3.78 7.35
C GLN A 32 5.88 -3.84 8.81
N ASN A 33 5.38 -5.00 9.27
CA ASN A 33 4.80 -5.22 10.59
C ASN A 33 3.76 -4.15 10.98
N ARG A 34 3.93 -3.51 12.13
CA ARG A 34 3.01 -2.48 12.66
C ARG A 34 3.45 -1.07 12.27
N SER A 35 3.54 -0.83 10.97
CA SER A 35 3.77 0.51 10.42
C SER A 35 2.82 0.74 9.24
N GLY A 36 2.34 1.96 9.07
CA GLY A 36 1.54 2.37 7.92
C GLY A 36 2.39 2.64 6.66
N THR A 37 3.48 1.91 6.47
CA THR A 37 4.47 2.15 5.41
C THR A 37 4.38 1.15 4.24
N CYS A 38 3.22 0.51 4.03
CA CYS A 38 3.00 -0.38 2.88
C CYS A 38 3.41 0.26 1.55
N TRP A 39 3.11 1.54 1.39
CA TRP A 39 3.46 2.32 0.22
C TRP A 39 4.97 2.38 -0.04
N ALA A 40 5.80 2.49 1.01
CA ALA A 40 7.25 2.48 0.89
C ALA A 40 7.76 1.06 0.56
N TYR A 41 7.32 0.04 1.31
CA TYR A 41 7.74 -1.34 1.12
C TYR A 41 7.39 -1.89 -0.27
N ALA A 42 6.14 -1.73 -0.69
CA ALA A 42 5.71 -2.22 -2.00
C ALA A 42 6.39 -1.49 -3.16
N THR A 43 6.56 -0.16 -3.06
CA THR A 43 7.17 0.61 -4.14
C THR A 43 8.68 0.41 -4.19
N ILE A 44 9.36 0.26 -3.05
CA ILE A 44 10.79 -0.09 -3.02
C ILE A 44 10.98 -1.48 -3.61
N GLY A 45 10.17 -2.48 -3.22
CA GLY A 45 10.20 -3.82 -3.82
C GLY A 45 9.97 -3.79 -5.34
N TYR A 46 9.06 -2.92 -5.81
CA TYR A 46 8.82 -2.69 -7.24
C TYR A 46 10.07 -2.14 -7.95
N ILE A 47 10.74 -1.14 -7.36
CA ILE A 47 11.98 -0.57 -7.91
C ILE A 47 13.12 -1.61 -7.87
N GLU A 48 13.25 -2.36 -6.79
CA GLU A 48 14.23 -3.44 -6.66
C GLU A 48 14.03 -4.56 -7.70
N ALA A 49 12.76 -4.94 -7.96
CA ALA A 49 12.43 -5.91 -9.00
C ALA A 49 12.82 -5.37 -10.40
N GLU A 50 12.58 -4.10 -10.69
CA GLU A 50 12.99 -3.47 -11.94
C GLU A 50 14.53 -3.41 -12.08
N LEU A 51 15.23 -3.09 -11.00
CA LEU A 51 16.69 -3.15 -10.97
C LEU A 51 17.23 -4.57 -11.18
N LEU A 52 16.59 -5.58 -10.57
CA LEU A 52 16.91 -6.98 -10.80
C LEU A 52 16.70 -7.38 -12.26
N ARG A 53 15.55 -7.02 -12.84
CA ARG A 53 15.21 -7.29 -14.23
C ARG A 53 16.22 -6.68 -15.21
N THR A 54 16.62 -5.43 -14.98
CA THR A 54 17.47 -4.67 -15.91
C THR A 54 18.97 -4.88 -15.72
N THR A 55 19.39 -5.18 -14.50
CA THR A 55 20.84 -5.31 -14.19
C THR A 55 21.28 -6.72 -13.81
N GLY A 56 20.35 -7.61 -13.51
CA GLY A 56 20.62 -8.93 -12.93
C GLY A 56 21.17 -8.90 -11.50
N LYS A 57 21.12 -7.74 -10.81
CA LYS A 57 21.65 -7.57 -9.46
C LYS A 57 20.55 -7.34 -8.45
N VAL A 58 20.67 -7.97 -7.30
CA VAL A 58 19.82 -7.73 -6.15
C VAL A 58 20.30 -6.50 -5.41
N TYR A 59 19.40 -5.57 -5.16
CA TYR A 59 19.60 -4.41 -4.29
C TYR A 59 18.64 -4.51 -3.12
N ASP A 60 19.05 -4.01 -1.98
CA ASP A 60 18.28 -3.89 -0.75
C ASP A 60 18.26 -2.41 -0.36
N LEU A 61 17.16 -1.70 -0.71
CA LEU A 61 17.01 -0.26 -0.57
C LEU A 61 16.23 0.06 0.71
N SER A 62 16.53 1.20 1.35
CA SER A 62 15.96 1.53 2.65
C SER A 62 14.58 2.20 2.55
N GLU A 63 13.56 1.51 3.05
CA GLU A 63 12.20 2.04 3.23
C GLU A 63 12.18 3.16 4.30
N MET A 64 12.99 3.02 5.35
CA MET A 64 13.03 4.01 6.43
C MET A 64 13.66 5.32 5.99
N PHE A 65 14.61 5.30 5.04
CA PHE A 65 15.10 6.52 4.41
C PHE A 65 13.98 7.25 3.68
N VAL A 66 13.20 6.51 2.89
CA VAL A 66 12.06 7.07 2.16
C VAL A 66 11.01 7.62 3.11
N ALA A 67 10.59 6.84 4.10
CA ALA A 67 9.61 7.27 5.09
C ALA A 67 10.05 8.54 5.84
N SER A 68 11.32 8.59 6.29
CA SER A 68 11.86 9.77 6.97
C SER A 68 11.80 11.03 6.11
N LYS A 69 12.17 10.93 4.84
CA LYS A 69 12.17 12.08 3.92
C LYS A 69 10.77 12.51 3.52
N ASP A 70 9.87 11.56 3.32
CA ASP A 70 8.48 11.86 3.00
C ASP A 70 7.76 12.52 4.18
N TYR A 71 7.95 12.06 5.40
CA TYR A 71 7.35 12.67 6.59
C TYR A 71 7.84 14.11 6.82
N VAL A 72 9.09 14.45 6.48
CA VAL A 72 9.57 15.83 6.48
C VAL A 72 8.80 16.66 5.45
N ASP A 73 8.73 16.18 4.22
CA ASP A 73 8.04 16.89 3.13
C ASP A 73 6.55 17.06 3.43
N CYS A 74 5.89 16.00 3.95
CA CYS A 74 4.48 16.00 4.33
C CYS A 74 4.21 16.96 5.48
N ALA A 75 5.04 16.94 6.54
CA ALA A 75 4.89 17.87 7.67
C ALA A 75 5.06 19.33 7.23
N GLU A 76 6.04 19.62 6.38
CA GLU A 76 6.22 20.96 5.83
C GLU A 76 5.02 21.41 5.00
N TYR A 77 4.46 20.51 4.20
CA TYR A 77 3.24 20.79 3.43
C TYR A 77 2.06 21.04 4.37
N HIS A 78 1.85 20.19 5.36
CA HIS A 78 0.77 20.30 6.34
C HIS A 78 0.82 21.63 7.11
N VAL A 79 2.00 22.04 7.55
CA VAL A 79 2.21 23.34 8.23
C VAL A 79 1.92 24.51 7.27
N ARG A 80 2.36 24.45 6.01
CA ARG A 80 2.03 25.49 5.00
C ARG A 80 0.55 25.57 4.70
N MET A 81 -0.17 24.43 4.79
CA MET A 81 -1.62 24.34 4.63
C MET A 81 -2.39 24.71 5.91
N HIS A 82 -1.72 25.19 6.96
CA HIS A 82 -2.32 25.54 8.24
C HIS A 82 -3.16 24.40 8.85
N GLY A 83 -2.69 23.17 8.72
CA GLY A 83 -3.39 21.99 9.20
C GLY A 83 -4.60 21.54 8.35
N ASN A 84 -4.81 22.12 7.16
CA ASN A 84 -5.90 21.75 6.25
C ASN A 84 -5.46 20.71 5.19
N SER A 85 -4.58 19.82 5.56
CA SER A 85 -4.24 18.61 4.81
C SER A 85 -4.14 17.45 5.78
N ARG A 86 -3.98 16.24 5.28
CA ARG A 86 -3.74 15.09 6.16
C ARG A 86 -2.23 14.93 6.38
N PHE A 87 -1.85 14.72 7.64
CA PHE A 87 -0.55 14.21 8.04
C PHE A 87 -0.77 12.85 8.70
N SER A 88 -0.23 11.78 8.14
CA SER A 88 -0.44 10.40 8.61
C SER A 88 0.73 9.50 8.18
N GLU A 89 0.75 8.25 8.67
CA GLU A 89 1.75 7.25 8.26
C GLU A 89 1.66 6.87 6.78
N GLY A 90 0.46 6.97 6.20
CA GLY A 90 0.18 6.54 4.84
C GLY A 90 0.75 7.47 3.78
N GLY A 91 1.07 6.88 2.63
CA GLY A 91 1.53 7.56 1.44
C GLY A 91 1.18 6.76 0.19
N SER A 92 1.75 7.11 -0.95
CA SER A 92 1.51 6.48 -2.24
C SER A 92 2.82 6.10 -2.94
N ALA A 93 2.73 5.27 -3.97
CA ALA A 93 3.90 4.94 -4.81
C ALA A 93 4.56 6.20 -5.41
N ASP A 94 3.75 7.18 -5.78
CA ASP A 94 4.25 8.46 -6.30
C ASP A 94 5.11 9.22 -5.29
N ASP A 95 4.82 9.09 -3.98
CA ASP A 95 5.60 9.75 -2.93
C ASP A 95 7.00 9.15 -2.86
N VAL A 96 7.14 7.83 -2.98
CA VAL A 96 8.45 7.15 -3.03
C VAL A 96 9.29 7.65 -4.20
N LEU A 97 8.71 7.66 -5.40
CA LEU A 97 9.39 8.12 -6.61
C LEU A 97 9.81 9.59 -6.51
N GLU A 98 8.97 10.43 -5.89
CA GLU A 98 9.31 11.84 -5.68
C GLU A 98 10.39 12.02 -4.60
N VAL A 99 10.35 11.25 -3.52
CA VAL A 99 11.42 11.26 -2.50
C VAL A 99 12.75 10.87 -3.14
N ILE A 100 12.79 9.79 -3.91
CA ILE A 100 14.03 9.38 -4.60
C ILE A 100 14.51 10.48 -5.57
N ASN A 101 13.62 11.09 -6.33
CA ASN A 101 13.95 12.19 -7.23
C ASN A 101 14.50 13.41 -6.48
N ARG A 102 13.95 13.76 -5.31
CA ARG A 102 14.35 14.97 -4.55
C ARG A 102 15.50 14.75 -3.61
N HIS A 103 15.53 13.59 -2.94
CA HIS A 103 16.45 13.29 -1.84
C HIS A 103 17.45 12.18 -2.16
N GLY A 104 17.18 11.37 -3.19
CA GLY A 104 17.92 10.15 -3.49
C GLY A 104 17.43 8.95 -2.68
N ILE A 105 18.28 7.93 -2.59
CA ILE A 105 18.04 6.69 -1.85
C ILE A 105 19.37 6.16 -1.30
N CYS A 106 19.33 5.38 -0.23
CA CYS A 106 20.48 4.62 0.25
C CYS A 106 20.12 3.12 0.35
N PRO A 107 21.12 2.23 0.36
CA PRO A 107 20.88 0.83 0.69
C PRO A 107 20.51 0.70 2.17
N GLU A 108 19.77 -0.37 2.51
CA GLU A 108 19.34 -0.63 3.89
C GLU A 108 20.53 -0.72 4.86
N GLU A 109 21.63 -1.32 4.44
CA GLU A 109 22.87 -1.42 5.25
C GLU A 109 23.48 -0.06 5.66
N ALA A 110 23.16 1.02 4.93
CA ALA A 110 23.64 2.36 5.22
C ALA A 110 22.72 3.15 6.16
N MET A 111 21.53 2.64 6.44
CA MET A 111 20.57 3.25 7.35
C MET A 111 20.74 2.68 8.76
N ALA A 112 20.80 3.55 9.76
CA ALA A 112 20.80 3.08 11.14
C ALA A 112 19.49 2.34 11.45
N ARG A 113 19.53 1.33 12.30
CA ARG A 113 18.31 0.63 12.74
C ARG A 113 17.40 1.59 13.50
N PRO A 114 16.08 1.60 13.17
CA PRO A 114 15.15 2.47 13.86
C PRO A 114 14.98 2.09 15.34
N GLY A 115 14.81 3.10 16.19
CA GLY A 115 14.46 2.92 17.60
C GLY A 115 13.04 2.40 17.82
N SER A 116 12.20 2.43 16.76
CA SER A 116 10.83 1.92 16.77
C SER A 116 10.72 0.43 16.42
N MET A 117 11.78 -0.34 16.59
CA MET A 117 11.79 -1.78 16.31
C MET A 117 11.24 -2.61 17.47
N ILE A 118 10.54 -3.71 17.14
CA ILE A 118 10.25 -4.80 18.08
C ILE A 118 11.29 -5.89 17.84
N GLY A 119 12.07 -6.20 18.85
CA GLY A 119 13.22 -7.07 18.69
C GLY A 119 14.24 -6.45 17.73
N ASP A 120 14.83 -7.25 16.86
CA ASP A 120 15.92 -6.79 16.00
C ASP A 120 15.51 -6.45 14.57
N THR A 121 14.26 -6.69 14.17
CA THR A 121 13.91 -6.73 12.74
C THR A 121 12.57 -6.13 12.35
N LEU A 122 11.62 -5.92 13.27
CA LEU A 122 10.26 -5.56 12.92
C LEU A 122 9.92 -4.13 13.38
N ALA A 123 9.54 -3.28 12.43
CA ALA A 123 9.10 -1.92 12.72
C ALA A 123 7.79 -1.89 13.53
N ASN A 124 7.69 -0.95 14.48
CA ASN A 124 6.46 -0.67 15.22
C ASN A 124 6.30 0.84 15.40
N PHE A 125 5.36 1.42 14.69
CA PHE A 125 5.13 2.87 14.67
C PHE A 125 4.09 3.34 15.68
N THR A 126 3.55 2.46 16.51
CA THR A 126 2.49 2.83 17.47
C THR A 126 2.91 3.98 18.39
N GLU A 127 4.09 3.90 19.03
CA GLU A 127 4.61 4.99 19.86
C GLU A 127 5.09 6.17 19.01
N PHE A 128 5.79 5.89 17.93
CA PHE A 128 6.36 6.89 17.04
C PHE A 128 5.28 7.84 16.51
N PHE A 129 4.23 7.32 15.92
CA PHE A 129 3.24 8.17 15.27
C PHE A 129 2.31 8.88 16.27
N THR A 130 2.03 8.26 17.43
CA THR A 130 1.34 8.95 18.54
C THR A 130 2.14 10.12 19.13
N THR A 131 3.44 10.17 18.86
CA THR A 131 4.30 11.31 19.23
C THR A 131 4.43 12.31 18.08
N LEU A 132 4.63 11.84 16.87
CA LEU A 132 4.94 12.67 15.69
C LEU A 132 3.71 13.48 15.23
N GLU A 133 2.55 12.84 15.10
CA GLU A 133 1.34 13.48 14.58
C GLU A 133 0.91 14.67 15.46
N PRO A 134 0.75 14.53 16.80
CA PRO A 134 0.42 15.67 17.67
C PRO A 134 1.50 16.77 17.67
N TYR A 135 2.77 16.41 17.52
CA TYR A 135 3.84 17.40 17.38
C TYR A 135 3.61 18.29 16.16
N VAL A 136 3.41 17.69 14.98
CA VAL A 136 3.19 18.43 13.73
C VAL A 136 1.87 19.22 13.78
N GLU A 137 0.80 18.60 14.29
CA GLU A 137 -0.50 19.26 14.45
C GLU A 137 -0.42 20.49 15.38
N SER A 138 0.33 20.42 16.48
CA SER A 138 0.52 21.54 17.39
C SER A 138 1.22 22.75 16.75
N ILE A 139 2.08 22.50 15.78
CA ILE A 139 2.73 23.54 14.97
C ILE A 139 1.76 24.09 13.93
N ALA A 140 1.06 23.22 13.21
CA ALA A 140 0.20 23.61 12.09
C ALA A 140 -1.04 24.38 12.55
N LYS A 141 -1.62 24.01 13.70
CA LYS A 141 -2.86 24.59 14.27
C LYS A 141 -2.61 25.45 15.50
N GLY A 142 -1.35 25.70 15.85
CA GLY A 142 -0.99 26.55 16.99
C GLY A 142 -1.38 28.01 16.79
N THR A 143 -1.45 28.75 17.89
CA THR A 143 -1.84 30.17 17.90
C THR A 143 -0.71 31.14 17.56
N SER A 144 0.48 30.66 17.24
CA SER A 144 1.62 31.48 16.88
C SER A 144 1.40 32.23 15.57
N THR A 145 1.57 33.55 15.61
CA THR A 145 1.47 34.41 14.42
C THR A 145 2.72 34.34 13.51
N LYS A 146 3.83 33.82 14.09
CA LYS A 146 5.10 33.65 13.37
C LYS A 146 5.81 32.41 13.89
N LEU A 147 6.04 31.44 13.03
CA LEU A 147 6.81 30.25 13.35
C LEU A 147 8.31 30.50 13.20
N THR A 148 9.10 29.93 14.12
CA THR A 148 10.55 29.81 13.95
C THR A 148 10.86 28.56 13.11
N THR A 149 12.10 28.38 12.69
CA THR A 149 12.53 27.16 11.98
C THR A 149 12.84 25.99 12.95
N GLN A 150 12.79 26.23 14.27
CA GLN A 150 13.19 25.24 15.28
C GLN A 150 12.28 24.01 15.30
N TRP A 151 11.02 24.15 14.92
CA TRP A 151 10.12 23.01 14.80
C TRP A 151 10.62 21.95 13.81
N LYS A 152 11.33 22.36 12.73
CA LYS A 152 11.94 21.43 11.78
C LYS A 152 13.09 20.64 12.41
N VAL A 153 13.86 21.27 13.29
CA VAL A 153 14.92 20.60 14.05
C VAL A 153 14.32 19.59 15.04
N GLY A 154 13.22 19.95 15.71
CA GLY A 154 12.47 19.04 16.58
C GLY A 154 11.88 17.86 15.81
N LEU A 155 11.25 18.13 14.66
CA LEU A 155 10.73 17.11 13.75
C LEU A 155 11.85 16.13 13.34
N GLN A 156 12.99 16.65 12.86
CA GLN A 156 14.11 15.80 12.45
C GLN A 156 14.65 14.97 13.61
N GLY A 157 14.69 15.55 14.81
CA GLY A 157 15.12 14.82 16.02
C GLY A 157 14.21 13.63 16.37
N ILE A 158 12.89 13.79 16.21
CA ILE A 158 11.94 12.69 16.40
C ILE A 158 12.15 11.63 15.30
N LEU A 159 12.25 12.03 14.05
CA LEU A 159 12.48 11.11 12.94
C LEU A 159 13.79 10.33 13.11
N ASP A 160 14.88 11.01 13.46
CA ASP A 160 16.19 10.37 13.67
C ASP A 160 16.17 9.36 14.83
N ALA A 161 15.40 9.65 15.90
CA ALA A 161 15.26 8.76 17.04
C ALA A 161 14.46 7.49 16.73
N TYR A 162 13.39 7.60 15.94
CA TYR A 162 12.48 6.49 15.67
C TYR A 162 12.77 5.74 14.37
N LEU A 163 13.24 6.42 13.33
CA LEU A 163 13.51 5.80 12.02
C LEU A 163 15.00 5.60 11.73
N GLY A 164 15.87 6.20 12.53
CA GLY A 164 17.29 6.26 12.28
C GLY A 164 17.71 7.49 11.48
N LYS A 165 18.95 7.88 11.63
CA LYS A 165 19.50 9.05 10.96
C LYS A 165 19.81 8.75 9.50
N CYS A 166 19.21 9.49 8.58
CA CYS A 166 19.52 9.40 7.16
C CYS A 166 20.99 9.76 6.90
N PRO A 167 21.76 8.93 6.19
CA PRO A 167 23.16 9.21 5.89
C PRO A 167 23.30 10.34 4.87
N GLU A 168 24.26 11.24 5.09
CA GLU A 168 24.65 12.23 4.08
C GLU A 168 25.53 11.61 3.00
N THR A 169 26.42 10.69 3.42
CA THR A 169 27.29 9.88 2.55
C THR A 169 27.41 8.46 3.13
N PHE A 170 27.67 7.50 2.26
CA PHE A 170 27.87 6.11 2.63
C PHE A 170 28.78 5.42 1.60
N THR A 171 29.34 4.27 1.99
CA THR A 171 30.11 3.42 1.09
C THR A 171 29.27 2.20 0.70
N TYR A 172 29.14 1.95 -0.61
CA TYR A 172 28.48 0.76 -1.15
C TYR A 172 29.37 0.13 -2.21
N ALA A 173 29.61 -1.17 -2.12
CA ALA A 173 30.50 -1.92 -3.02
C ALA A 173 31.88 -1.26 -3.22
N GLY A 174 32.45 -0.70 -2.15
CA GLY A 174 33.77 -0.06 -2.14
C GLY A 174 33.83 1.36 -2.73
N LYS A 175 32.67 1.93 -3.13
CA LYS A 175 32.58 3.29 -3.66
C LYS A 175 31.76 4.20 -2.74
N GLN A 176 32.18 5.44 -2.57
CA GLN A 176 31.46 6.44 -1.78
C GLN A 176 30.35 7.10 -2.60
N TYR A 177 29.20 7.26 -1.97
CA TYR A 177 28.01 7.88 -2.54
C TYR A 177 27.36 8.87 -1.58
N THR A 178 26.63 9.83 -2.14
CA THR A 178 25.51 10.48 -1.50
C THR A 178 24.23 9.77 -1.92
N PRO A 179 23.10 9.90 -1.20
CA PRO A 179 21.83 9.30 -1.62
C PRO A 179 21.45 9.67 -3.07
N LYS A 180 21.66 10.92 -3.48
CA LYS A 180 21.40 11.37 -4.86
C LYS A 180 22.29 10.70 -5.88
N SER A 181 23.60 10.66 -5.62
CA SER A 181 24.53 10.04 -6.56
C SER A 181 24.32 8.52 -6.65
N PHE A 182 23.81 7.89 -5.60
CA PHE A 182 23.45 6.47 -5.63
C PHE A 182 22.22 6.22 -6.47
N ALA A 183 21.13 6.98 -6.29
CA ALA A 183 19.93 6.89 -7.13
C ALA A 183 20.27 7.10 -8.63
N GLN A 184 21.13 8.06 -8.94
CA GLN A 184 21.63 8.28 -10.30
C GLN A 184 22.46 7.10 -10.84
N ALA A 185 23.32 6.51 -10.01
CA ALA A 185 24.12 5.35 -10.41
C ALA A 185 23.26 4.09 -10.63
N LEU A 186 22.12 3.98 -9.95
CA LEU A 186 21.12 2.94 -10.17
C LEU A 186 20.26 3.19 -11.42
N GLY A 187 20.26 4.40 -11.95
CA GLY A 187 19.44 4.78 -13.11
C GLY A 187 17.97 4.98 -12.77
N ILE A 188 17.62 5.18 -11.50
CA ILE A 188 16.22 5.36 -11.10
C ILE A 188 15.75 6.75 -11.55
N ASN A 189 14.77 6.77 -12.45
CA ASN A 189 14.15 7.99 -12.96
C ASN A 189 12.65 7.93 -12.84
N LYS A 190 12.04 8.84 -12.07
CA LYS A 190 10.60 8.85 -11.84
C LYS A 190 9.74 8.95 -13.10
N ASN A 191 10.30 9.47 -14.20
CA ASN A 191 9.57 9.62 -15.45
C ASN A 191 9.45 8.32 -16.25
N ASP A 192 10.14 7.27 -15.84
CA ASP A 192 10.03 5.94 -16.43
C ASP A 192 8.84 5.13 -15.86
N TYR A 193 8.16 5.70 -14.86
CA TYR A 193 7.02 5.10 -14.19
C TYR A 193 5.74 5.85 -14.51
N VAL A 194 4.67 5.11 -14.75
CA VAL A 194 3.35 5.66 -15.05
C VAL A 194 2.32 5.16 -14.04
N SER A 195 1.45 6.07 -13.58
CA SER A 195 0.30 5.73 -12.74
C SER A 195 -0.96 5.71 -13.60
N ILE A 196 -1.71 4.61 -13.52
CA ILE A 196 -2.99 4.43 -14.18
C ILE A 196 -4.09 4.15 -13.16
N THR A 197 -5.31 4.55 -13.49
CA THR A 197 -6.53 4.29 -12.69
C THR A 197 -7.73 4.15 -13.60
N SER A 198 -8.87 3.78 -13.05
CA SER A 198 -10.10 3.60 -13.83
C SER A 198 -11.32 4.06 -13.04
N PHE A 199 -11.83 5.26 -13.35
CA PHE A 199 -13.03 5.82 -12.74
C PHE A 199 -13.87 6.60 -13.75
N THR A 200 -15.20 6.60 -13.59
CA THR A 200 -16.13 7.25 -14.53
C THR A 200 -16.49 8.69 -14.18
N HIS A 201 -16.16 9.17 -12.97
CA HIS A 201 -16.43 10.56 -12.56
C HIS A 201 -15.45 11.57 -13.16
N HIS A 202 -14.39 11.10 -13.85
CA HIS A 202 -13.51 11.88 -14.69
C HIS A 202 -13.45 11.30 -16.11
N PRO A 203 -13.18 12.11 -17.15
CA PRO A 203 -13.02 11.62 -18.51
C PRO A 203 -11.92 10.55 -18.62
N PHE A 204 -12.17 9.51 -19.43
CA PHE A 204 -11.12 8.59 -19.80
C PHE A 204 -10.08 9.25 -20.72
N TYR A 205 -8.84 8.75 -20.69
CA TYR A 205 -7.69 9.22 -21.46
C TYR A 205 -7.19 10.61 -21.08
N GLU A 206 -7.60 11.07 -19.91
CA GLU A 206 -7.09 12.27 -19.25
C GLU A 206 -6.45 11.95 -17.91
N GLN A 207 -5.68 12.89 -17.39
CA GLN A 207 -5.07 12.76 -16.08
C GLN A 207 -5.91 13.48 -15.03
N PHE A 208 -6.09 12.84 -13.87
CA PHE A 208 -6.67 13.48 -12.69
C PHE A 208 -6.02 12.97 -11.41
N VAL A 209 -6.19 13.70 -10.32
CA VAL A 209 -5.72 13.30 -8.99
C VAL A 209 -6.83 12.52 -8.30
N ILE A 210 -6.57 11.25 -7.99
CA ILE A 210 -7.54 10.41 -7.26
C ILE A 210 -7.80 11.03 -5.88
N GLU A 211 -9.07 11.20 -5.53
CA GLU A 211 -9.54 11.77 -4.27
C GLU A 211 -9.42 10.73 -3.13
N ALA A 212 -8.20 10.45 -2.73
CA ALA A 212 -7.90 9.56 -1.60
C ALA A 212 -7.36 10.38 -0.43
N PRO A 213 -7.91 10.20 0.80
CA PRO A 213 -7.59 11.06 1.94
C PRO A 213 -6.10 11.11 2.32
N TYR A 214 -5.33 10.05 2.06
CA TYR A 214 -3.89 9.99 2.37
C TYR A 214 -3.01 10.63 1.30
N LYS A 215 -3.55 10.94 0.11
CA LYS A 215 -2.79 11.62 -0.97
C LYS A 215 -2.54 13.08 -0.63
N TRP A 216 -1.58 13.33 0.25
CA TRP A 216 -1.18 14.69 0.63
C TRP A 216 -0.45 15.41 -0.50
N ARG A 217 0.23 14.65 -1.39
CA ARG A 217 0.89 15.16 -2.59
C ARG A 217 0.00 14.90 -3.81
N PRO A 218 -0.59 15.93 -4.41
CA PRO A 218 -1.48 15.76 -5.56
C PRO A 218 -0.68 15.36 -6.81
N ARG A 219 -0.68 14.08 -7.11
CA ARG A 219 -0.10 13.50 -8.33
C ARG A 219 -1.20 12.90 -9.19
N PRO A 220 -1.28 13.27 -10.47
CA PRO A 220 -2.29 12.74 -11.36
C PRO A 220 -1.94 11.32 -11.83
N SER A 221 -2.98 10.53 -12.05
CA SER A 221 -2.92 9.23 -12.73
C SER A 221 -3.65 9.32 -14.07
N TRP A 222 -3.23 8.55 -15.04
CA TRP A 222 -3.97 8.39 -16.28
C TRP A 222 -5.25 7.59 -16.05
N ASN A 223 -6.37 8.12 -16.45
CA ASN A 223 -7.67 7.47 -16.36
C ASN A 223 -7.92 6.65 -17.62
N VAL A 224 -8.03 5.35 -17.49
CA VAL A 224 -8.33 4.43 -18.60
C VAL A 224 -9.55 3.59 -18.26
N THR A 225 -10.16 2.89 -19.23
CA THR A 225 -11.23 1.96 -18.92
C THR A 225 -10.74 0.81 -18.05
N LEU A 226 -11.63 0.14 -17.32
CA LEU A 226 -11.28 -0.99 -16.47
C LEU A 226 -10.63 -2.12 -17.27
N ASP A 227 -11.17 -2.41 -18.45
CA ASP A 227 -10.65 -3.45 -19.34
C ASP A 227 -9.24 -3.11 -19.85
N GLU A 228 -8.98 -1.85 -20.19
CA GLU A 228 -7.65 -1.40 -20.59
C GLU A 228 -6.66 -1.44 -19.45
N MET A 229 -7.10 -1.07 -18.23
CA MET A 229 -6.25 -1.17 -17.03
C MET A 229 -5.84 -2.63 -16.78
N MET A 230 -6.79 -3.56 -16.81
CA MET A 230 -6.51 -4.98 -16.61
C MET A 230 -5.63 -5.54 -17.72
N THR A 231 -5.91 -5.22 -18.99
CA THR A 231 -5.09 -5.63 -20.13
C THR A 231 -3.66 -5.09 -20.02
N THR A 232 -3.49 -3.87 -19.56
CA THR A 232 -2.17 -3.25 -19.35
C THR A 232 -1.38 -3.97 -18.24
N ILE A 233 -2.05 -4.32 -17.13
CA ILE A 233 -1.44 -5.12 -16.05
C ILE A 233 -0.99 -6.48 -16.59
N ASP A 234 -1.88 -7.21 -17.27
CA ASP A 234 -1.58 -8.51 -17.85
C ASP A 234 -0.39 -8.46 -18.82
N GLN A 235 -0.35 -7.43 -19.67
CA GLN A 235 0.72 -7.26 -20.64
C GLN A 235 2.04 -6.93 -19.95
N ALA A 236 2.02 -6.04 -18.95
CA ALA A 236 3.21 -5.70 -18.18
C ALA A 236 3.82 -6.94 -17.52
N LEU A 237 3.00 -7.77 -16.89
CA LEU A 237 3.45 -9.02 -16.27
C LEU A 237 4.05 -9.98 -17.31
N LYS A 238 3.42 -10.15 -18.48
CA LYS A 238 3.91 -10.98 -19.58
C LYS A 238 5.24 -10.49 -20.14
N ASP A 239 5.47 -9.18 -20.13
CA ASP A 239 6.71 -8.55 -20.59
C ASP A 239 7.82 -8.57 -19.52
N GLY A 240 7.57 -9.20 -18.37
CA GLY A 240 8.54 -9.39 -17.29
C GLY A 240 8.61 -8.26 -16.30
N TYR A 241 7.68 -7.30 -16.35
CA TYR A 241 7.56 -6.25 -15.32
C TYR A 241 6.75 -6.76 -14.12
N THR A 242 6.97 -6.13 -12.99
CA THR A 242 6.07 -6.21 -11.83
C THR A 242 5.12 -5.02 -11.84
N VAL A 243 4.08 -5.06 -11.02
CA VAL A 243 3.09 -3.98 -10.91
C VAL A 243 2.92 -3.59 -9.44
N CYS A 244 3.16 -2.32 -9.13
CA CYS A 244 2.84 -1.75 -7.82
C CYS A 244 1.40 -1.20 -7.88
N TRP A 245 0.51 -1.71 -7.05
CA TRP A 245 -0.91 -1.35 -7.09
C TRP A 245 -1.47 -1.00 -5.72
N GLY A 246 -2.38 -0.05 -5.69
CA GLY A 246 -3.16 0.32 -4.51
C GLY A 246 -4.54 -0.30 -4.55
N GLY A 247 -4.99 -0.83 -3.44
CA GLY A 247 -6.29 -1.47 -3.31
C GLY A 247 -6.85 -1.35 -1.90
N ASP A 248 -7.96 -2.03 -1.68
CA ASP A 248 -8.64 -2.13 -0.41
C ASP A 248 -8.46 -3.55 0.14
N VAL A 249 -7.70 -3.68 1.22
CA VAL A 249 -7.52 -4.96 1.95
C VAL A 249 -8.44 -5.05 3.17
N SER A 250 -9.21 -3.99 3.44
CA SER A 250 -10.23 -3.98 4.49
C SER A 250 -11.53 -4.63 4.05
N GLU A 251 -11.69 -4.93 2.75
CA GLU A 251 -12.84 -5.68 2.24
C GLU A 251 -12.90 -7.09 2.84
N ASP A 252 -14.10 -7.54 3.17
CA ASP A 252 -14.34 -8.83 3.86
C ASP A 252 -13.80 -10.04 3.07
N GLY A 253 -13.69 -9.93 1.75
CA GLY A 253 -13.14 -10.98 0.87
C GLY A 253 -11.62 -11.06 0.84
N PHE A 254 -10.91 -10.09 1.41
CA PHE A 254 -9.46 -10.12 1.55
C PHE A 254 -9.07 -10.87 2.83
N THR A 255 -8.85 -12.18 2.72
CA THR A 255 -8.74 -13.07 3.88
C THR A 255 -7.32 -13.11 4.45
N ARG A 256 -7.22 -13.39 5.75
CA ARG A 256 -5.92 -13.64 6.41
C ARG A 256 -5.28 -14.97 6.03
N THR A 257 -6.00 -15.81 5.30
CA THR A 257 -5.50 -17.11 4.80
C THR A 257 -4.80 -17.01 3.46
N GLY A 258 -4.66 -15.80 2.92
CA GLY A 258 -3.97 -15.53 1.65
C GLY A 258 -4.90 -15.58 0.43
N LEU A 259 -6.22 -15.62 0.64
CA LEU A 259 -7.20 -15.56 -0.45
C LEU A 259 -7.78 -14.15 -0.56
N GLY A 260 -7.85 -13.63 -1.78
CA GLY A 260 -8.64 -12.47 -2.14
C GLY A 260 -9.82 -12.93 -3.00
N ILE A 261 -11.04 -12.82 -2.48
CA ILE A 261 -12.26 -13.27 -3.16
C ILE A 261 -13.22 -12.08 -3.23
N ALA A 262 -13.61 -11.68 -4.45
CA ALA A 262 -14.61 -10.65 -4.65
C ALA A 262 -16.01 -11.20 -4.34
N ALA A 263 -16.26 -11.58 -3.06
CA ALA A 263 -17.50 -12.22 -2.66
C ALA A 263 -18.68 -11.23 -2.74
N ASP A 264 -19.80 -11.67 -3.27
CA ASP A 264 -21.05 -10.94 -3.20
C ASP A 264 -21.72 -11.15 -1.84
N ILE A 265 -21.43 -10.24 -0.91
CA ILE A 265 -21.96 -10.29 0.45
C ILE A 265 -23.42 -9.85 0.53
N GLU A 266 -23.86 -9.01 -0.38
CA GLU A 266 -25.21 -8.45 -0.39
C GLU A 266 -26.19 -9.37 -1.12
N HIS A 267 -25.72 -10.02 -2.15
CA HIS A 267 -26.50 -10.93 -2.99
C HIS A 267 -25.86 -12.32 -2.96
N ALA A 268 -26.01 -13.06 -1.86
CA ALA A 268 -25.57 -14.45 -1.89
C ALA A 268 -26.21 -15.15 -3.11
N PRO A 269 -25.47 -15.41 -4.18
CA PRO A 269 -26.04 -15.53 -5.53
C PRO A 269 -26.87 -16.79 -5.76
N ASP A 270 -26.71 -17.79 -4.94
CA ASP A 270 -27.44 -19.06 -5.04
C ASP A 270 -28.49 -19.26 -3.94
N LEU A 271 -28.70 -18.24 -3.10
CA LEU A 271 -29.74 -18.34 -2.08
C LEU A 271 -31.08 -17.91 -2.67
N THR A 272 -32.02 -18.84 -2.75
CA THR A 272 -33.40 -18.58 -3.16
C THR A 272 -34.36 -18.70 -1.98
N GLY A 273 -35.49 -17.99 -2.04
CA GLY A 273 -36.55 -18.12 -1.06
C GLY A 273 -36.16 -17.75 0.38
N SER A 274 -36.35 -18.67 1.31
CA SER A 274 -36.14 -18.44 2.75
C SER A 274 -34.70 -18.21 3.16
N ASP A 275 -33.74 -18.74 2.42
CA ASP A 275 -32.32 -18.63 2.74
C ASP A 275 -31.78 -17.26 2.31
N ALA A 276 -32.20 -16.72 1.17
CA ALA A 276 -31.94 -15.35 0.77
C ALA A 276 -32.52 -14.36 1.80
N ALA A 277 -33.74 -14.59 2.24
CA ALA A 277 -34.40 -13.76 3.28
C ALA A 277 -33.69 -13.83 4.62
N ARG A 278 -33.07 -14.99 4.96
CA ARG A 278 -32.28 -15.17 6.18
C ARG A 278 -30.94 -14.41 6.06
N TRP A 279 -30.24 -14.54 4.94
CA TRP A 279 -28.99 -13.83 4.68
C TRP A 279 -29.13 -12.32 4.81
N LEU A 280 -30.18 -11.74 4.22
CA LEU A 280 -30.47 -10.30 4.31
C LEU A 280 -30.73 -9.82 5.75
N LYS A 281 -31.11 -10.73 6.66
CA LYS A 281 -31.33 -10.42 8.09
C LYS A 281 -30.10 -10.59 8.95
N LEU A 282 -29.02 -11.18 8.44
CA LEU A 282 -27.78 -11.32 9.19
C LEU A 282 -27.15 -9.96 9.45
N THR A 283 -26.62 -9.78 10.63
CA THR A 283 -25.77 -8.64 10.97
C THR A 283 -24.46 -8.70 10.20
N LYS A 284 -23.77 -7.57 10.07
CA LYS A 284 -22.44 -7.52 9.44
C LYS A 284 -21.47 -8.53 10.05
N ALA A 285 -21.52 -8.73 11.39
CA ALA A 285 -20.66 -9.69 12.07
C ALA A 285 -20.99 -11.14 11.70
N GLU A 286 -22.28 -11.50 11.57
CA GLU A 286 -22.71 -12.84 11.17
C GLU A 286 -22.37 -13.13 9.70
N LYS A 287 -22.50 -12.12 8.81
CA LYS A 287 -22.05 -12.22 7.43
C LYS A 287 -20.53 -12.44 7.37
N ALA A 288 -19.77 -11.66 8.11
CA ALA A 288 -18.30 -11.80 8.19
C ALA A 288 -17.88 -13.18 8.72
N GLU A 289 -18.62 -13.75 9.70
CA GLU A 289 -18.36 -15.11 10.18
C GLU A 289 -18.67 -16.17 9.10
N SER A 290 -19.69 -15.95 8.29
CA SER A 290 -20.00 -16.81 7.15
C SER A 290 -18.91 -16.73 6.07
N LEU A 291 -18.29 -15.55 5.87
CA LEU A 291 -17.19 -15.34 4.93
C LEU A 291 -15.88 -16.01 5.36
N LYS A 292 -15.70 -16.31 6.64
CA LYS A 292 -14.55 -17.14 7.09
C LYS A 292 -14.56 -18.57 6.50
N LYS A 293 -15.67 -18.97 5.90
CA LYS A 293 -15.82 -20.25 5.20
C LYS A 293 -15.64 -20.11 3.69
N LEU A 294 -15.08 -19.00 3.21
CA LEU A 294 -14.81 -18.79 1.80
C LEU A 294 -13.91 -19.90 1.26
N GLY A 295 -14.25 -20.39 0.11
CA GLY A 295 -13.55 -21.47 -0.58
C GLY A 295 -13.77 -21.41 -2.07
N ALA A 296 -13.33 -22.43 -2.78
CA ALA A 296 -13.41 -22.54 -4.25
C ALA A 296 -14.85 -22.46 -4.81
N GLN A 297 -15.85 -22.73 -3.97
CA GLN A 297 -17.27 -22.67 -4.34
C GLN A 297 -17.95 -21.34 -4.00
N THR A 298 -17.19 -20.37 -3.47
CA THR A 298 -17.76 -19.05 -3.14
C THR A 298 -18.07 -18.31 -4.43
N PRO A 299 -19.33 -17.87 -4.62
CA PRO A 299 -19.67 -17.05 -5.78
C PRO A 299 -18.98 -15.71 -5.72
N GLU A 300 -18.40 -15.30 -6.85
CA GLU A 300 -17.69 -14.03 -6.97
C GLU A 300 -18.47 -13.03 -7.81
N LEU A 301 -18.41 -11.77 -7.39
CA LEU A 301 -18.82 -10.64 -8.20
C LEU A 301 -17.96 -10.57 -9.45
N VAL A 302 -18.58 -10.29 -10.58
CA VAL A 302 -17.85 -9.85 -11.77
C VAL A 302 -17.63 -8.35 -11.66
N PRO A 303 -16.39 -7.89 -11.44
CA PRO A 303 -16.11 -6.46 -11.34
C PRO A 303 -16.46 -5.76 -12.66
N THR A 304 -17.36 -4.79 -12.58
CA THR A 304 -17.68 -3.93 -13.73
C THR A 304 -17.20 -2.52 -13.47
N GLN A 305 -17.05 -1.72 -14.54
CA GLN A 305 -16.71 -0.30 -14.43
C GLN A 305 -17.71 0.45 -13.54
N ALA A 306 -19.00 0.15 -13.66
CA ALA A 306 -20.05 0.75 -12.86
C ALA A 306 -19.96 0.38 -11.38
N LEU A 307 -19.79 -0.92 -11.07
CA LEU A 307 -19.64 -1.40 -9.70
C LEU A 307 -18.41 -0.81 -9.02
N ARG A 308 -17.28 -0.72 -9.74
CA ARG A 308 -16.07 -0.09 -9.23
C ARG A 308 -16.29 1.37 -8.85
N GLN A 309 -16.98 2.13 -9.70
CA GLN A 309 -17.32 3.53 -9.43
C GLN A 309 -18.26 3.65 -8.23
N GLU A 310 -19.34 2.87 -8.23
CA GLU A 310 -20.32 2.88 -7.13
C GLU A 310 -19.69 2.61 -5.77
N ARG A 311 -18.83 1.59 -5.68
CA ARG A 311 -18.16 1.24 -4.41
C ARG A 311 -17.16 2.29 -3.95
N PHE A 312 -16.52 2.98 -4.87
CA PHE A 312 -15.65 4.11 -4.53
C PHE A 312 -16.47 5.30 -4.02
N ASP A 313 -17.57 5.65 -4.69
CA ASP A 313 -18.41 6.80 -4.33
C ASP A 313 -19.14 6.61 -3.00
N ASN A 314 -19.51 5.38 -2.67
CA ASN A 314 -20.24 5.03 -1.45
C ASN A 314 -19.35 4.53 -0.30
N TRP A 315 -18.03 4.55 -0.47
CA TRP A 315 -17.00 4.15 0.50
C TRP A 315 -16.97 2.65 0.86
N GLN A 316 -17.56 1.80 0.04
CA GLN A 316 -17.45 0.34 0.17
C GLN A 316 -16.07 -0.15 -0.22
N SER A 317 -15.40 0.52 -1.17
CA SER A 317 -14.01 0.29 -1.50
C SER A 317 -13.21 1.57 -1.35
N THR A 318 -12.07 1.47 -0.69
CA THR A 318 -11.12 2.58 -0.46
C THR A 318 -9.74 2.22 -0.97
N TYR A 319 -8.80 3.16 -0.88
CA TYR A 319 -7.38 2.89 -1.07
C TYR A 319 -6.72 2.85 0.31
N ASP A 320 -6.54 1.70 0.89
CA ASP A 320 -5.96 1.56 2.24
C ASP A 320 -4.64 0.80 2.28
N HIS A 321 -4.25 0.15 1.18
CA HIS A 321 -3.02 -0.62 1.10
C HIS A 321 -2.34 -0.54 -0.27
N VAL A 322 -1.01 -0.65 -0.28
CA VAL A 322 -0.19 -0.73 -1.51
C VAL A 322 0.55 -2.06 -1.51
N MET A 323 0.53 -2.72 -2.65
CA MET A 323 1.06 -4.07 -2.85
C MET A 323 1.88 -4.15 -4.12
N LEU A 324 2.73 -5.18 -4.20
CA LEU A 324 3.50 -5.56 -5.38
C LEU A 324 2.97 -6.89 -5.93
N THR A 325 2.77 -6.95 -7.23
CA THR A 325 2.39 -8.16 -7.97
C THR A 325 3.37 -8.41 -9.10
#